data_e96ac5a1ce1d601e13adf99a860c24e4
#
_entry.id   e96ac5a1ce1d601e13adf99a860c24e4
#
_cell.length_a   1.000
_cell.length_b   1.000
_cell.length_c   1.000
_cell.angle_alpha   90.00
_cell.angle_beta   90.00
_cell.angle_gamma   90.00
#
_symmetry.space_group_name_H-M   'P 1'
#
loop_
_entity.id
_entity.type
_entity.pdbx_description
1 polymer ?
#
loop_
_entity_poly.entity_id
_entity_poly.type
_entity_poly.pdbx_seq_one_letter_code
_entity_poly.pdbx_strand_id
1 'polypeptide(L)'
;AWRYDISYQYSEVDMASKNGNYFDTARRDQALDATLDSDGNPVCLPGADTGCVPYNLWTTGGVTDDQVAFLSQEYFESGRTAQEVLMAYAQGSLGEYGIVSPFASSGIEIVVGYEYREELLQYDVSDNAKAGTVGGLGAAVVPVSGRYDVTEMYIEASVPVVEGAPMAESIVLDLGYRYSDYSPGATTDTYKIAGNWTINPSVRARASYQRAVRAPNVVDLFQPVSGGLFAMDADPCNKAAPGDSVSSAGYSFEQCARTGVSQAVWDAGGPVNNPASQYNQIGGGSTELNPEEADTYSFGVVFTPEFAPGLSVSLDWYDIEVTDAISAVSPETTLIQCLETGDAAFCDSVGRGLNDTLWLGLATVGNGVDARSTNIGFFATKGVDVEVNYSFDVGSMGSVNITNIAGVVTDWEQEEYPGAGTVACDGIYGGACGVPTPEMKNRFQATWATPWSVTASLTWRYIDGIAQEFTSSPNDIDDMNYIDVSALWEVTDYATVRLGINNVFDEEPPFAYQGVTARENGNTYPGLYDPLGQYLFAGVTFQF
;
A
#
# COMPACT_ATOMS: atom_id res chain seq x y z
N ALA A 1 -34.76 -13.46 23.60
CA ALA A 1 -34.13 -14.80 23.68
C ALA A 1 -32.68 -14.72 23.31
N TRP A 2 -31.83 -15.47 23.99
CA TRP A 2 -30.40 -15.57 23.65
C TRP A 2 -30.19 -16.39 22.37
N ARG A 3 -29.30 -15.92 21.53
CA ARG A 3 -28.80 -16.63 20.34
C ARG A 3 -27.35 -17.03 20.61
N TYR A 4 -27.00 -18.25 20.24
CA TYR A 4 -25.65 -18.78 20.32
C TYR A 4 -25.21 -19.19 18.92
N ASP A 5 -23.95 -18.94 18.59
CA ASP A 5 -23.34 -19.35 17.34
C ASP A 5 -21.98 -19.93 17.63
N ILE A 6 -21.65 -21.02 16.95
CA ILE A 6 -20.30 -21.61 16.95
C ILE A 6 -20.00 -21.93 15.49
N SER A 7 -18.92 -21.38 14.99
CA SER A 7 -18.48 -21.62 13.62
C SER A 7 -17.01 -22.00 13.58
N TYR A 8 -16.69 -22.85 12.62
CA TYR A 8 -15.34 -23.20 12.27
C TYR A 8 -15.17 -23.00 10.78
N GLN A 9 -14.08 -22.30 10.39
CA GLN A 9 -13.73 -22.04 9.01
C GLN A 9 -12.28 -22.45 8.78
N TYR A 10 -12.03 -23.15 7.68
CA TYR A 10 -10.71 -23.34 7.12
C TYR A 10 -10.70 -22.83 5.69
N SER A 11 -9.70 -22.03 5.35
CA SER A 11 -9.49 -21.56 3.99
C SER A 11 -8.02 -21.75 3.60
N GLU A 12 -7.79 -22.06 2.34
CA GLU A 12 -6.47 -22.30 1.79
C GLU A 12 -6.41 -21.78 0.36
N VAL A 13 -5.30 -21.13 0.01
CA VAL A 13 -5.01 -20.71 -1.35
C VAL A 13 -3.61 -21.17 -1.71
N ASP A 14 -3.53 -21.98 -2.76
CA ASP A 14 -2.27 -22.39 -3.37
C ASP A 14 -1.99 -21.55 -4.62
N MET A 15 -0.76 -21.06 -4.74
CA MET A 15 -0.26 -20.33 -5.90
C MET A 15 0.87 -21.13 -6.55
N ALA A 16 0.85 -21.21 -7.87
CA ALA A 16 1.97 -21.66 -8.67
C ALA A 16 2.18 -20.72 -9.86
N SER A 17 3.37 -20.19 -10.01
CA SER A 17 3.74 -19.27 -11.09
C SER A 17 4.94 -19.81 -11.84
N LYS A 18 4.92 -19.65 -13.17
CA LYS A 18 6.04 -19.92 -14.06
C LYS A 18 6.42 -18.62 -14.76
N ASN A 19 7.64 -18.17 -14.54
CA ASN A 19 8.18 -16.93 -15.10
C ASN A 19 9.25 -17.28 -16.14
N GLY A 20 9.07 -16.82 -17.36
CA GLY A 20 9.95 -17.11 -18.49
C GLY A 20 10.67 -15.87 -19.03
N ASN A 21 11.56 -16.10 -20.01
CA ASN A 21 12.31 -15.05 -20.72
C ASN A 21 13.31 -14.27 -19.83
N TYR A 22 13.81 -14.89 -18.78
CA TYR A 22 14.89 -14.36 -17.95
C TYR A 22 16.25 -14.86 -18.47
N PHE A 23 17.31 -14.12 -18.15
CA PHE A 23 18.68 -14.55 -18.44
C PHE A 23 19.29 -15.30 -17.26
N ASP A 24 20.01 -16.38 -17.58
CA ASP A 24 20.90 -17.04 -16.63
C ASP A 24 22.21 -16.25 -16.51
N THR A 25 22.47 -15.66 -15.34
CA THR A 25 23.66 -14.84 -15.11
C THR A 25 24.96 -15.66 -15.19
N ALA A 26 24.97 -16.92 -14.77
CA ALA A 26 26.12 -17.80 -14.85
C ALA A 26 26.44 -18.17 -16.32
N ARG A 27 25.40 -18.48 -17.11
CA ARG A 27 25.57 -18.73 -18.56
C ARG A 27 25.97 -17.46 -19.31
N ARG A 28 25.44 -16.30 -18.93
CA ARG A 28 25.87 -15.01 -19.47
C ARG A 28 27.37 -14.81 -19.28
N ASP A 29 27.87 -15.05 -18.08
CA ASP A 29 29.29 -14.85 -17.76
C ASP A 29 30.16 -15.82 -18.57
N GLN A 30 29.74 -17.09 -18.73
CA GLN A 30 30.41 -18.06 -19.61
C GLN A 30 30.40 -17.61 -21.09
N ALA A 31 29.29 -17.06 -21.59
CA ALA A 31 29.16 -16.61 -22.97
C ALA A 31 29.94 -15.33 -23.28
N LEU A 32 30.18 -14.48 -22.26
CA LEU A 32 31.03 -13.30 -22.36
C LEU A 32 32.51 -13.63 -22.30
N ASP A 33 32.89 -14.74 -21.69
CA ASP A 33 34.27 -15.18 -21.54
C ASP A 33 34.65 -16.10 -22.73
N ALA A 34 34.99 -15.46 -23.85
CA ALA A 34 35.24 -16.10 -25.14
C ALA A 34 36.71 -16.07 -25.55
N THR A 35 37.12 -17.05 -26.34
CA THR A 35 38.42 -17.12 -27.00
C THR A 35 38.25 -17.42 -28.49
N LEU A 36 39.35 -17.45 -29.27
CA LEU A 36 39.32 -17.84 -30.68
C LEU A 36 39.72 -19.32 -30.81
N ASP A 37 39.00 -20.05 -31.67
CA ASP A 37 39.40 -21.39 -32.10
C ASP A 37 40.59 -21.32 -33.11
N SER A 38 41.03 -22.46 -33.62
CA SER A 38 42.12 -22.58 -34.58
C SER A 38 41.83 -21.89 -35.91
N ASP A 39 40.55 -21.67 -36.22
CA ASP A 39 40.09 -21.06 -37.48
C ASP A 39 39.78 -19.55 -37.28
N GLY A 40 39.98 -19.03 -36.06
CA GLY A 40 39.78 -17.65 -35.70
C GLY A 40 38.33 -17.27 -35.37
N ASN A 41 37.46 -18.25 -35.14
CA ASN A 41 36.08 -18.01 -34.73
C ASN A 41 35.97 -17.87 -33.22
N PRO A 42 35.11 -16.99 -32.71
CA PRO A 42 34.84 -16.90 -31.26
C PRO A 42 34.16 -18.15 -30.74
N VAL A 43 34.70 -18.73 -29.67
CA VAL A 43 34.15 -19.86 -28.92
C VAL A 43 34.23 -19.57 -27.43
N CYS A 44 33.35 -20.17 -26.64
CA CYS A 44 33.43 -20.08 -25.17
C CYS A 44 34.71 -20.77 -24.66
N LEU A 45 35.20 -20.34 -23.50
CA LEU A 45 36.34 -21.00 -22.86
C LEU A 45 36.08 -22.47 -22.55
N PRO A 46 37.13 -23.32 -22.52
CA PRO A 46 37.01 -24.72 -22.09
C PRO A 46 36.43 -24.80 -20.67
N GLY A 47 35.40 -25.64 -20.49
CA GLY A 47 34.70 -25.82 -19.22
C GLY A 47 33.35 -25.07 -19.14
N ALA A 48 33.00 -24.28 -20.15
CA ALA A 48 31.65 -23.74 -20.26
C ALA A 48 30.59 -24.84 -20.46
N ASP A 49 29.36 -24.53 -20.11
CA ASP A 49 28.22 -25.46 -20.27
C ASP A 49 28.04 -25.89 -21.74
N THR A 50 27.52 -27.08 -21.92
CA THR A 50 27.24 -27.61 -23.26
C THR A 50 26.28 -26.69 -24.01
N GLY A 51 26.65 -26.33 -25.23
CA GLY A 51 25.84 -25.44 -26.07
C GLY A 51 26.13 -23.94 -25.85
N CYS A 52 27.20 -23.60 -25.13
CA CYS A 52 27.61 -22.20 -24.95
C CYS A 52 27.89 -21.56 -26.32
N VAL A 53 27.26 -20.42 -26.53
CA VAL A 53 27.45 -19.54 -27.71
C VAL A 53 28.00 -18.21 -27.23
N PRO A 54 29.18 -17.75 -27.74
CA PRO A 54 29.74 -16.46 -27.34
C PRO A 54 28.76 -15.31 -27.55
N TYR A 55 28.60 -14.45 -26.54
CA TYR A 55 27.63 -13.36 -26.52
C TYR A 55 28.31 -12.03 -26.88
N ASN A 56 28.04 -11.53 -28.06
CA ASN A 56 28.64 -10.27 -28.52
C ASN A 56 27.72 -9.08 -28.21
N LEU A 57 28.03 -8.34 -27.15
CA LEU A 57 27.33 -7.12 -26.73
C LEU A 57 27.67 -5.89 -27.56
N TRP A 58 28.76 -5.92 -28.35
CA TRP A 58 29.36 -4.75 -29.02
C TRP A 58 28.86 -4.52 -30.45
N THR A 59 28.01 -5.39 -30.95
CA THR A 59 27.49 -5.33 -32.31
C THR A 59 25.99 -5.07 -32.29
N THR A 60 25.52 -3.98 -32.88
CA THR A 60 24.08 -3.70 -33.03
C THR A 60 23.42 -4.81 -33.83
N GLY A 61 22.36 -5.41 -33.29
CA GLY A 61 21.67 -6.57 -33.88
C GLY A 61 22.48 -7.88 -33.81
N GLY A 62 23.55 -7.91 -33.01
CA GLY A 62 24.44 -9.07 -32.88
C GLY A 62 23.92 -10.22 -32.00
N VAL A 63 22.73 -10.06 -31.42
CA VAL A 63 22.09 -11.13 -30.62
C VAL A 63 21.36 -12.10 -31.54
N THR A 64 21.75 -13.38 -31.47
CA THR A 64 21.18 -14.47 -32.30
C THR A 64 20.22 -15.33 -31.49
N ASP A 65 19.35 -16.08 -32.19
CA ASP A 65 18.41 -17.01 -31.55
C ASP A 65 19.14 -18.10 -30.73
N ASP A 66 20.32 -18.55 -31.18
CA ASP A 66 21.14 -19.54 -30.46
C ASP A 66 21.71 -18.95 -29.16
N GLN A 67 22.09 -17.67 -29.15
CA GLN A 67 22.52 -16.96 -27.93
C GLN A 67 21.35 -16.82 -26.96
N VAL A 68 20.17 -16.41 -27.44
CA VAL A 68 18.95 -16.30 -26.63
C VAL A 68 18.58 -17.67 -26.06
N ALA A 69 18.62 -18.74 -26.86
CA ALA A 69 18.32 -20.08 -26.41
C ALA A 69 19.28 -20.58 -25.32
N PHE A 70 20.58 -20.26 -25.43
CA PHE A 70 21.56 -20.60 -24.40
C PHE A 70 21.38 -19.81 -23.11
N LEU A 71 21.10 -18.52 -23.22
CA LEU A 71 21.00 -17.60 -22.09
C LEU A 71 19.65 -17.67 -21.35
N SER A 72 18.58 -18.02 -22.07
CA SER A 72 17.23 -18.01 -21.51
C SER A 72 17.03 -19.06 -20.43
N GLN A 73 16.37 -18.68 -19.38
CA GLN A 73 15.89 -19.57 -18.33
C GLN A 73 14.49 -19.21 -17.85
N GLU A 74 13.90 -20.14 -17.16
CA GLU A 74 12.63 -19.99 -16.47
C GLU A 74 12.86 -20.18 -14.97
N TYR A 75 12.03 -19.54 -14.14
CA TYR A 75 11.97 -19.88 -12.73
C TYR A 75 10.53 -20.08 -12.28
N PHE A 76 10.37 -20.81 -11.20
CA PHE A 76 9.07 -21.17 -10.66
C PHE A 76 8.92 -20.61 -9.26
N GLU A 77 7.71 -20.23 -8.94
CA GLU A 77 7.30 -19.81 -7.62
C GLU A 77 6.11 -20.65 -7.18
N SER A 78 6.09 -21.02 -5.94
CA SER A 78 4.96 -21.67 -5.31
C SER A 78 4.67 -21.02 -3.97
N GLY A 79 3.41 -20.85 -3.66
CA GLY A 79 2.99 -20.26 -2.42
C GLY A 79 1.74 -20.94 -1.88
N ARG A 80 1.59 -20.93 -0.57
CA ARG A 80 0.40 -21.38 0.14
C ARG A 80 0.11 -20.42 1.27
N THR A 81 -1.11 -19.92 1.31
CA THR A 81 -1.66 -19.24 2.48
C THR A 81 -2.81 -20.07 3.03
N ALA A 82 -2.89 -20.20 4.35
CA ALA A 82 -4.01 -20.87 4.99
C ALA A 82 -4.45 -20.08 6.22
N GLN A 83 -5.75 -20.10 6.48
CA GLN A 83 -6.35 -19.51 7.66
C GLN A 83 -7.31 -20.52 8.30
N GLU A 84 -7.20 -20.66 9.61
CA GLU A 84 -8.12 -21.43 10.44
C GLU A 84 -8.77 -20.50 11.45
N VAL A 85 -10.10 -20.51 11.54
CA VAL A 85 -10.86 -19.67 12.48
C VAL A 85 -11.89 -20.52 13.23
N LEU A 86 -11.83 -20.50 14.55
CA LEU A 86 -12.87 -20.98 15.43
C LEU A 86 -13.48 -19.80 16.15
N MET A 87 -14.77 -19.55 15.98
CA MET A 87 -15.50 -18.48 16.64
C MET A 87 -16.69 -19.03 17.41
N ALA A 88 -16.91 -18.50 18.59
CA ALA A 88 -18.09 -18.78 19.39
C ALA A 88 -18.60 -17.49 20.04
N TYR A 89 -19.89 -17.20 19.90
CA TYR A 89 -20.49 -16.05 20.60
C TYR A 89 -21.90 -16.33 21.13
N ALA A 90 -22.28 -15.53 22.11
CA ALA A 90 -23.63 -15.44 22.60
C ALA A 90 -24.11 -14.00 22.53
N GLN A 91 -25.33 -13.79 22.00
CA GLN A 91 -25.97 -12.47 21.96
C GLN A 91 -27.38 -12.52 22.51
N GLY A 92 -27.81 -11.43 23.14
CA GLY A 92 -29.15 -11.35 23.65
C GLY A 92 -29.49 -10.01 24.26
N SER A 93 -30.78 -9.81 24.53
CA SER A 93 -31.30 -8.61 25.17
C SER A 93 -31.39 -8.79 26.69
N LEU A 94 -30.76 -7.87 27.42
CA LEU A 94 -30.88 -7.78 28.86
C LEU A 94 -32.24 -7.22 29.31
N GLY A 95 -33.02 -6.65 28.39
CA GLY A 95 -34.38 -6.17 28.61
C GLY A 95 -35.33 -7.27 29.06
N GLU A 96 -35.10 -8.53 28.66
CA GLU A 96 -35.85 -9.67 29.12
C GLU A 96 -35.70 -9.90 30.64
N TYR A 97 -34.65 -9.37 31.25
CA TYR A 97 -34.35 -9.43 32.67
C TYR A 97 -34.68 -8.12 33.41
N GLY A 98 -35.36 -7.17 32.70
CA GLY A 98 -35.71 -5.87 33.25
C GLY A 98 -34.55 -4.87 33.29
N ILE A 99 -33.41 -5.15 32.60
CA ILE A 99 -32.29 -4.23 32.52
C ILE A 99 -32.51 -3.33 31.31
N VAL A 100 -33.04 -2.14 31.55
CA VAL A 100 -33.36 -1.10 30.58
C VAL A 100 -32.86 0.23 31.11
N SER A 101 -32.56 1.17 30.22
CA SER A 101 -32.20 2.53 30.62
C SER A 101 -33.43 3.27 31.18
N PRO A 102 -33.26 4.23 32.11
CA PRO A 102 -34.40 4.92 32.74
C PRO A 102 -35.29 5.69 31.75
N PHE A 103 -34.80 6.05 30.59
CA PHE A 103 -35.50 6.85 29.58
C PHE A 103 -35.68 6.10 28.25
N ALA A 104 -35.54 4.78 28.27
CA ALA A 104 -35.75 3.91 27.12
C ALA A 104 -36.69 2.77 27.47
N SER A 105 -37.40 2.25 26.48
CA SER A 105 -38.25 1.07 26.57
C SER A 105 -37.57 -0.20 26.08
N SER A 106 -36.58 -0.04 25.19
CA SER A 106 -35.78 -1.14 24.66
C SER A 106 -34.69 -1.54 25.63
N GLY A 107 -34.38 -2.84 25.67
CA GLY A 107 -33.33 -3.39 26.51
C GLY A 107 -31.93 -3.17 25.93
N ILE A 108 -30.95 -3.32 26.82
CA ILE A 108 -29.53 -3.32 26.37
C ILE A 108 -29.28 -4.62 25.61
N GLU A 109 -28.81 -4.52 24.39
CA GLU A 109 -28.32 -5.66 23.60
C GLU A 109 -26.85 -5.90 23.93
N ILE A 110 -26.47 -7.17 24.13
CA ILE A 110 -25.10 -7.56 24.47
C ILE A 110 -24.64 -8.73 23.61
N VAL A 111 -23.36 -8.70 23.24
CA VAL A 111 -22.63 -9.79 22.60
C VAL A 111 -21.40 -10.11 23.43
N VAL A 112 -21.13 -11.38 23.66
CA VAL A 112 -19.88 -11.86 24.26
C VAL A 112 -19.36 -12.97 23.38
N GLY A 113 -18.09 -12.91 23.01
CA GLY A 113 -17.51 -13.86 22.09
C GLY A 113 -16.07 -14.24 22.37
N TYR A 114 -15.69 -15.32 21.75
CA TYR A 114 -14.36 -15.90 21.74
C TYR A 114 -13.99 -16.21 20.29
N GLU A 115 -12.75 -15.91 19.91
CA GLU A 115 -12.19 -16.25 18.61
C GLU A 115 -10.79 -16.85 18.79
N TYR A 116 -10.50 -17.89 18.05
CA TYR A 116 -9.16 -18.38 17.80
C TYR A 116 -8.91 -18.34 16.30
N ARG A 117 -7.78 -17.80 15.88
CA ARG A 117 -7.38 -17.74 14.47
C ARG A 117 -5.90 -18.10 14.32
N GLU A 118 -5.59 -18.95 13.34
CA GLU A 118 -4.23 -19.25 12.91
C GLU A 118 -4.04 -18.78 11.47
N GLU A 119 -2.92 -18.12 11.18
CA GLU A 119 -2.49 -17.66 9.86
C GLU A 119 -1.21 -18.35 9.47
N LEU A 120 -1.16 -18.91 8.25
CA LEU A 120 0.00 -19.59 7.67
C LEU A 120 0.37 -18.94 6.34
N LEU A 121 1.66 -18.71 6.14
CA LEU A 121 2.26 -18.41 4.84
C LEU A 121 3.43 -19.35 4.58
N GLN A 122 3.45 -19.93 3.38
CA GLN A 122 4.59 -20.63 2.81
C GLN A 122 4.84 -20.07 1.40
N TYR A 123 6.06 -19.69 1.11
CA TYR A 123 6.49 -19.25 -0.20
C TYR A 123 7.84 -19.86 -0.51
N ASP A 124 7.95 -20.49 -1.68
CA ASP A 124 9.17 -21.14 -2.16
C ASP A 124 9.39 -20.87 -3.64
N VAL A 125 10.64 -20.92 -4.06
CA VAL A 125 11.06 -20.68 -5.44
C VAL A 125 11.99 -21.76 -5.93
N SER A 126 12.17 -21.84 -7.24
CA SER A 126 13.11 -22.79 -7.86
C SER A 126 14.56 -22.53 -7.47
N ASP A 127 15.41 -23.56 -7.59
CA ASP A 127 16.81 -23.52 -7.14
C ASP A 127 17.65 -22.43 -7.83
N ASN A 128 17.37 -22.12 -9.09
CA ASN A 128 18.06 -21.03 -9.81
C ASN A 128 17.72 -19.64 -9.24
N ALA A 129 16.48 -19.41 -8.80
CA ALA A 129 16.11 -18.18 -8.12
C ALA A 129 16.75 -18.10 -6.71
N LYS A 130 16.79 -19.24 -5.98
CA LYS A 130 17.52 -19.35 -4.68
C LYS A 130 19.01 -19.11 -4.85
N ALA A 131 19.58 -19.55 -5.96
CA ALA A 131 21.00 -19.37 -6.27
C ALA A 131 21.34 -17.94 -6.75
N GLY A 132 20.34 -17.09 -7.03
CA GLY A 132 20.54 -15.75 -7.55
C GLY A 132 21.05 -15.71 -8.99
N THR A 133 20.85 -16.79 -9.78
CA THR A 133 21.31 -16.85 -11.18
C THR A 133 20.27 -16.32 -12.16
N VAL A 134 19.07 -15.92 -11.70
CA VAL A 134 18.02 -15.33 -12.54
C VAL A 134 18.31 -13.83 -12.73
N GLY A 135 18.78 -13.46 -13.90
CA GLY A 135 19.08 -12.06 -14.23
C GLY A 135 17.80 -11.21 -14.22
N GLY A 136 17.86 -10.07 -13.54
CA GLY A 136 16.73 -9.16 -13.38
C GLY A 136 16.02 -9.24 -12.02
N LEU A 137 16.27 -10.30 -11.22
CA LEU A 137 15.75 -10.35 -9.84
C LEU A 137 16.62 -9.57 -8.83
N GLY A 138 17.82 -9.13 -9.24
CA GLY A 138 18.73 -8.34 -8.41
C GLY A 138 19.50 -9.14 -7.36
N ALA A 139 18.90 -10.13 -6.74
CA ALA A 139 19.52 -10.97 -5.71
C ALA A 139 18.92 -12.39 -5.70
N ALA A 140 19.48 -13.25 -4.86
CA ALA A 140 18.90 -14.54 -4.54
C ALA A 140 17.56 -14.36 -3.82
N VAL A 141 16.54 -15.09 -4.24
CA VAL A 141 15.24 -15.08 -3.58
C VAL A 141 15.27 -16.05 -2.40
N VAL A 142 14.92 -15.58 -1.22
CA VAL A 142 14.90 -16.39 -0.01
C VAL A 142 13.45 -16.85 0.26
N PRO A 143 13.20 -18.16 0.39
CA PRO A 143 11.88 -18.67 0.75
C PRO A 143 11.41 -18.14 2.10
N VAL A 144 10.10 -17.89 2.22
CA VAL A 144 9.45 -17.43 3.46
C VAL A 144 8.50 -18.52 3.95
N SER A 145 8.57 -18.86 5.22
CA SER A 145 7.60 -19.75 5.85
C SER A 145 7.40 -19.34 7.30
N GLY A 146 6.16 -19.13 7.68
CA GLY A 146 5.82 -18.77 9.04
C GLY A 146 4.34 -18.96 9.32
N ARG A 147 4.02 -18.94 10.61
CA ARG A 147 2.64 -18.92 11.09
C ARG A 147 2.59 -18.22 12.44
N TYR A 148 1.45 -17.66 12.73
CA TYR A 148 1.09 -17.19 14.07
C TYR A 148 -0.37 -17.50 14.35
N ASP A 149 -0.72 -17.53 15.62
CA ASP A 149 -2.11 -17.64 16.07
C ASP A 149 -2.46 -16.51 17.02
N VAL A 150 -3.76 -16.26 17.14
CA VAL A 150 -4.32 -15.28 18.07
C VAL A 150 -5.51 -15.88 18.78
N THR A 151 -5.58 -15.64 20.08
CA THR A 151 -6.73 -15.94 20.91
C THR A 151 -7.37 -14.65 21.38
N GLU A 152 -8.67 -14.48 21.15
CA GLU A 152 -9.37 -13.24 21.40
C GLU A 152 -10.63 -13.46 22.22
N MET A 153 -10.90 -12.50 23.12
CA MET A 153 -12.16 -12.40 23.85
C MET A 153 -12.73 -11.01 23.67
N TYR A 154 -14.03 -10.91 23.41
CA TYR A 154 -14.67 -9.62 23.19
C TYR A 154 -16.04 -9.52 23.82
N ILE A 155 -16.41 -8.28 24.13
CA ILE A 155 -17.74 -7.90 24.60
C ILE A 155 -18.19 -6.65 23.84
N GLU A 156 -19.43 -6.66 23.39
CA GLU A 156 -20.06 -5.49 22.76
C GLU A 156 -21.43 -5.25 23.41
N ALA A 157 -21.81 -3.98 23.51
CA ALA A 157 -23.11 -3.60 24.03
C ALA A 157 -23.70 -2.44 23.23
N SER A 158 -24.97 -2.53 22.86
CA SER A 158 -25.78 -1.43 22.35
C SER A 158 -26.81 -1.02 23.40
N VAL A 159 -26.67 0.22 23.87
CA VAL A 159 -27.42 0.75 25.01
C VAL A 159 -28.38 1.84 24.53
N PRO A 160 -29.67 1.58 24.38
CA PRO A 160 -30.68 2.62 24.18
C PRO A 160 -30.73 3.49 25.44
N VAL A 161 -30.29 4.76 25.33
CA VAL A 161 -30.21 5.69 26.46
C VAL A 161 -31.51 6.48 26.60
N VAL A 162 -32.05 6.97 25.47
CA VAL A 162 -33.31 7.73 25.41
C VAL A 162 -34.12 7.25 24.22
N GLU A 163 -35.43 7.16 24.38
CA GLU A 163 -36.39 6.86 23.31
C GLU A 163 -37.64 7.75 23.44
N GLY A 164 -38.09 8.33 22.31
CA GLY A 164 -39.36 9.05 22.22
C GLY A 164 -39.42 10.42 22.93
N ALA A 165 -38.28 11.03 23.25
CA ALA A 165 -38.24 12.35 23.88
C ALA A 165 -38.17 13.48 22.85
N PRO A 166 -38.67 14.69 23.14
CA PRO A 166 -38.52 15.86 22.28
C PRO A 166 -37.03 16.13 21.99
N MET A 167 -36.66 16.34 20.71
CA MET A 167 -35.28 16.51 20.23
C MET A 167 -34.36 15.33 20.52
N ALA A 168 -34.89 14.17 20.91
CA ALA A 168 -34.17 12.94 21.13
C ALA A 168 -35.09 11.75 20.86
N GLU A 169 -35.49 11.57 19.60
CA GLU A 169 -36.30 10.44 19.16
C GLU A 169 -35.64 9.11 19.55
N SER A 170 -34.32 9.04 19.36
CA SER A 170 -33.51 8.00 19.98
C SER A 170 -32.08 8.50 20.25
N ILE A 171 -31.49 8.05 21.37
CA ILE A 171 -30.07 8.13 21.66
C ILE A 171 -29.60 6.71 21.99
N VAL A 172 -28.67 6.20 21.19
CA VAL A 172 -28.08 4.87 21.40
C VAL A 172 -26.57 5.02 21.58
N LEU A 173 -26.03 4.35 22.58
CA LEU A 173 -24.60 4.27 22.85
C LEU A 173 -24.11 2.86 22.52
N ASP A 174 -23.15 2.73 21.61
CA ASP A 174 -22.52 1.48 21.24
C ASP A 174 -21.12 1.41 21.87
N LEU A 175 -20.87 0.33 22.61
CA LEU A 175 -19.65 0.08 23.35
C LEU A 175 -19.05 -1.24 22.89
N GLY A 176 -17.73 -1.30 22.75
CA GLY A 176 -17.01 -2.52 22.41
C GLY A 176 -15.66 -2.59 23.10
N TYR A 177 -15.26 -3.78 23.48
CA TYR A 177 -13.93 -4.07 24.00
C TYR A 177 -13.51 -5.46 23.55
N ARG A 178 -12.23 -5.58 23.09
CA ARG A 178 -11.62 -6.86 22.69
C ARG A 178 -10.21 -6.92 23.24
N TYR A 179 -9.89 -8.03 23.86
CA TYR A 179 -8.54 -8.43 24.26
C TYR A 179 -8.06 -9.51 23.32
N SER A 180 -6.83 -9.35 22.80
CA SER A 180 -6.19 -10.29 21.88
C SER A 180 -4.81 -10.67 22.39
N ASP A 181 -4.49 -11.96 22.32
CA ASP A 181 -3.20 -12.55 22.70
C ASP A 181 -2.63 -13.28 21.49
N TYR A 182 -1.54 -12.74 20.93
CA TYR A 182 -0.88 -13.21 19.73
C TYR A 182 0.35 -14.05 20.07
N SER A 183 0.52 -15.20 19.42
CA SER A 183 1.84 -15.81 19.32
C SER A 183 2.65 -15.05 18.26
N PRO A 184 3.84 -14.58 18.47
CA PRO A 184 4.89 -14.88 19.43
C PRO A 184 5.00 -13.92 20.63
N GLY A 185 3.89 -13.40 21.16
CA GLY A 185 3.92 -12.82 22.50
C GLY A 185 3.47 -11.35 22.60
N ALA A 186 2.77 -10.81 21.61
CA ALA A 186 2.12 -9.50 21.72
C ALA A 186 0.69 -9.64 22.26
N THR A 187 0.29 -8.75 23.15
CA THR A 187 -1.11 -8.62 23.60
C THR A 187 -1.64 -7.25 23.28
N THR A 188 -2.93 -7.15 22.91
CA THR A 188 -3.55 -5.88 22.54
C THR A 188 -4.93 -5.72 23.14
N ASP A 189 -5.27 -4.46 23.39
CA ASP A 189 -6.58 -4.03 23.86
C ASP A 189 -7.19 -3.09 22.81
N THR A 190 -8.33 -3.46 22.23
CA THR A 190 -9.08 -2.60 21.32
C THR A 190 -10.42 -2.23 21.93
N TYR A 191 -10.88 -1.02 21.69
CA TYR A 191 -12.14 -0.55 22.26
C TYR A 191 -12.80 0.51 21.37
N LYS A 192 -14.13 0.59 21.51
CA LYS A 192 -14.98 1.54 20.79
C LYS A 192 -16.01 2.13 21.71
N ILE A 193 -16.23 3.44 21.59
CA ILE A 193 -17.36 4.16 22.15
C ILE A 193 -17.97 4.97 21.03
N ALA A 194 -19.24 4.71 20.69
CA ALA A 194 -19.96 5.44 19.66
C ALA A 194 -21.35 5.83 20.13
N GLY A 195 -21.81 6.99 19.69
CA GLY A 195 -23.16 7.51 19.98
C GLY A 195 -23.89 7.83 18.69
N ASN A 196 -25.14 7.40 18.61
CA ASN A 196 -26.10 7.73 17.56
C ASN A 196 -27.26 8.49 18.18
N TRP A 197 -27.47 9.73 17.73
CA TRP A 197 -28.53 10.60 18.21
C TRP A 197 -29.47 10.97 17.06
N THR A 198 -30.65 10.33 17.02
CA THR A 198 -31.75 10.72 16.15
C THR A 198 -32.50 11.87 16.81
N ILE A 199 -32.26 13.08 16.35
CA ILE A 199 -32.84 14.31 16.91
C ILE A 199 -34.33 14.38 16.57
N ASN A 200 -34.64 14.08 15.31
CA ASN A 200 -35.98 13.98 14.74
C ASN A 200 -35.88 13.16 13.43
N PRO A 201 -36.99 12.87 12.71
CA PRO A 201 -36.96 12.07 11.47
C PRO A 201 -36.04 12.61 10.37
N SER A 202 -35.76 13.92 10.41
CA SER A 202 -34.93 14.57 9.38
C SER A 202 -33.46 14.74 9.75
N VAL A 203 -33.09 14.63 11.03
CA VAL A 203 -31.70 14.91 11.48
C VAL A 203 -31.21 13.85 12.43
N ARG A 204 -30.09 13.25 12.08
CA ARG A 204 -29.35 12.30 12.93
C ARG A 204 -27.89 12.76 13.03
N ALA A 205 -27.35 12.79 14.25
CA ALA A 205 -25.95 13.00 14.55
C ALA A 205 -25.31 11.68 14.99
N ARG A 206 -24.02 11.51 14.69
CA ARG A 206 -23.22 10.37 15.13
C ARG A 206 -21.83 10.83 15.55
N ALA A 207 -21.25 10.18 16.55
CA ALA A 207 -19.90 10.44 16.98
C ALA A 207 -19.27 9.12 17.44
N SER A 208 -17.99 8.91 17.20
CA SER A 208 -17.28 7.76 17.72
C SER A 208 -15.83 8.08 18.08
N TYR A 209 -15.33 7.32 19.05
CA TYR A 209 -13.92 7.14 19.32
C TYR A 209 -13.62 5.66 19.35
N GLN A 210 -12.55 5.26 18.68
CA GLN A 210 -12.13 3.86 18.68
C GLN A 210 -10.60 3.74 18.61
N ARG A 211 -10.09 2.73 19.32
CA ARG A 211 -8.72 2.24 19.15
C ARG A 211 -8.78 0.92 18.41
N ALA A 212 -8.08 0.83 17.30
CA ALA A 212 -7.83 -0.38 16.54
C ALA A 212 -6.34 -0.74 16.60
N VAL A 213 -6.02 -1.99 16.32
CA VAL A 213 -4.63 -2.46 16.23
C VAL A 213 -4.44 -3.27 14.96
N ARG A 214 -3.23 -3.21 14.40
CA ARG A 214 -2.76 -4.12 13.36
C ARG A 214 -1.57 -4.91 13.89
N ALA A 215 -1.75 -6.21 14.12
CA ALA A 215 -0.63 -7.08 14.43
C ALA A 215 0.31 -7.22 13.23
N PRO A 216 1.63 -7.41 13.44
CA PRO A 216 2.54 -7.76 12.37
C PRO A 216 2.06 -9.00 11.61
N ASN A 217 2.09 -8.97 10.29
CA ASN A 217 1.70 -10.12 9.48
C ASN A 217 2.85 -11.15 9.39
N VAL A 218 2.60 -12.32 8.75
CA VAL A 218 3.59 -13.40 8.64
C VAL A 218 4.87 -12.94 7.93
N VAL A 219 4.77 -12.02 6.95
CA VAL A 219 5.94 -11.47 6.25
C VAL A 219 6.71 -10.52 7.16
N ASP A 220 6.00 -9.62 7.86
CA ASP A 220 6.62 -8.69 8.83
C ASP A 220 7.44 -9.46 9.89
N LEU A 221 6.95 -10.61 10.34
CA LEU A 221 7.58 -11.41 11.40
C LEU A 221 8.69 -12.34 10.87
N PHE A 222 8.45 -13.04 9.76
CA PHE A 222 9.23 -14.21 9.39
C PHE A 222 9.96 -14.09 8.05
N GLN A 223 9.91 -12.93 7.37
CA GLN A 223 10.71 -12.73 6.16
C GLN A 223 12.19 -12.86 6.52
N PRO A 224 12.93 -13.83 5.90
CA PRO A 224 14.34 -13.99 6.19
C PRO A 224 15.15 -12.74 5.82
N VAL A 225 16.18 -12.47 6.60
CA VAL A 225 17.13 -11.40 6.29
C VAL A 225 17.79 -11.69 4.95
N SER A 226 17.66 -10.80 3.99
CA SER A 226 18.17 -10.96 2.62
C SER A 226 18.73 -9.64 2.08
N GLY A 227 19.68 -9.76 1.16
CA GLY A 227 20.20 -8.63 0.41
C GLY A 227 19.23 -8.19 -0.68
N GLY A 228 19.13 -6.89 -0.89
CA GLY A 228 18.39 -6.23 -1.95
C GLY A 228 19.15 -5.03 -2.48
N LEU A 229 18.50 -4.23 -3.30
CA LEU A 229 19.05 -3.01 -3.87
C LEU A 229 18.11 -1.83 -3.61
N PHE A 230 18.68 -0.66 -3.38
CA PHE A 230 17.94 0.61 -3.38
C PHE A 230 18.56 1.57 -4.40
N ALA A 231 17.76 2.48 -4.93
CA ALA A 231 18.19 3.49 -5.87
C ALA A 231 18.69 4.73 -5.12
N MET A 232 19.85 5.24 -5.52
CA MET A 232 20.41 6.50 -5.06
C MET A 232 21.31 7.06 -6.16
N ASP A 233 21.24 8.34 -6.45
CA ASP A 233 21.99 8.95 -7.58
C ASP A 233 23.49 8.85 -7.39
N ALA A 234 23.98 9.16 -6.20
CA ALA A 234 25.40 9.12 -5.86
C ALA A 234 25.61 8.86 -4.36
N ASP A 235 26.70 8.16 -4.04
CA ASP A 235 27.15 8.07 -2.64
C ASP A 235 27.48 9.48 -2.11
N PRO A 236 26.84 9.95 -1.03
CA PRO A 236 27.08 11.30 -0.51
C PRO A 236 28.53 11.53 -0.05
N CYS A 237 29.32 10.48 0.14
CA CYS A 237 30.73 10.56 0.47
C CYS A 237 31.67 10.52 -0.77
N ASN A 238 31.13 10.39 -1.98
CA ASN A 238 31.93 10.55 -3.20
C ASN A 238 32.33 12.02 -3.39
N LYS A 239 33.60 12.29 -3.67
CA LYS A 239 34.11 13.64 -3.90
C LYS A 239 34.01 14.01 -5.37
N ALA A 240 33.60 15.25 -5.64
CA ALA A 240 33.43 15.74 -7.02
C ALA A 240 34.76 15.82 -7.79
N ALA A 241 35.86 16.15 -7.11
CA ALA A 241 37.20 16.26 -7.71
C ALA A 241 38.29 15.83 -6.74
N PRO A 242 39.40 15.28 -7.22
CA PRO A 242 40.57 14.99 -6.39
C PRO A 242 41.08 16.25 -5.68
N GLY A 243 41.27 16.15 -4.38
CA GLY A 243 41.78 17.26 -3.56
C GLY A 243 40.73 18.10 -2.84
N ASP A 244 39.43 17.88 -3.11
CA ASP A 244 38.35 18.51 -2.33
C ASP A 244 38.38 18.02 -0.89
N SER A 245 38.11 18.93 0.04
CA SER A 245 38.04 18.62 1.47
C SER A 245 36.65 18.16 1.90
N VAL A 246 35.67 18.28 1.04
CA VAL A 246 34.26 17.89 1.25
C VAL A 246 33.78 16.98 0.11
N SER A 247 32.73 16.22 0.37
CA SER A 247 32.07 15.40 -0.65
C SER A 247 31.26 16.27 -1.64
N SER A 248 30.77 15.66 -2.72
CA SER A 248 29.88 16.33 -3.67
C SER A 248 28.59 16.85 -3.02
N ALA A 249 28.13 16.21 -1.93
CA ALA A 249 26.99 16.66 -1.13
C ALA A 249 27.36 17.63 0.00
N GLY A 250 28.68 17.99 0.16
CA GLY A 250 29.14 18.92 1.18
C GLY A 250 29.56 18.30 2.51
N TYR A 251 29.58 16.96 2.63
CA TYR A 251 30.00 16.26 3.85
C TYR A 251 31.53 16.21 3.99
N SER A 252 32.02 16.36 5.24
CA SER A 252 33.43 16.24 5.61
C SER A 252 33.87 14.79 5.77
N PHE A 253 35.18 14.54 5.81
CA PHE A 253 35.74 13.23 6.14
C PHE A 253 35.22 12.71 7.49
N GLU A 254 35.16 13.55 8.51
CA GLU A 254 34.69 13.14 9.85
C GLU A 254 33.26 12.60 9.81
N GLN A 255 32.38 13.24 9.02
CA GLN A 255 31.02 12.78 8.79
C GLN A 255 30.99 11.46 8.01
N CYS A 256 31.72 11.37 6.91
CA CYS A 256 31.80 10.16 6.08
C CYS A 256 32.44 8.97 6.81
N ALA A 257 33.41 9.22 7.70
CA ALA A 257 34.01 8.18 8.52
C ALA A 257 33.01 7.50 9.49
N ARG A 258 31.93 8.19 9.88
CA ARG A 258 30.84 7.61 10.67
C ARG A 258 30.14 6.46 9.92
N THR A 259 30.07 6.54 8.60
CA THR A 259 29.50 5.50 7.75
C THR A 259 30.50 4.41 7.34
N GLY A 260 31.74 4.44 7.85
CA GLY A 260 32.78 3.46 7.57
C GLY A 260 33.72 3.82 6.42
N VAL A 261 33.73 5.05 5.92
CA VAL A 261 34.71 5.50 4.91
C VAL A 261 36.10 5.65 5.54
N SER A 262 37.07 4.94 5.01
CA SER A 262 38.46 5.04 5.46
C SER A 262 39.16 6.28 4.93
N GLN A 263 40.20 6.77 5.67
CA GLN A 263 40.99 7.90 5.21
C GLN A 263 41.62 7.66 3.83
N ALA A 264 42.06 6.44 3.56
CA ALA A 264 42.70 6.09 2.28
C ALA A 264 41.77 6.23 1.08
N VAL A 265 40.52 5.76 1.22
CA VAL A 265 39.49 5.90 0.17
C VAL A 265 39.08 7.37 0.02
N TRP A 266 38.90 8.07 1.15
CA TRP A 266 38.61 9.50 1.15
C TRP A 266 39.66 10.32 0.38
N ASP A 267 40.95 10.09 0.66
CA ASP A 267 42.07 10.81 0.01
C ASP A 267 42.16 10.47 -1.49
N ALA A 268 41.70 9.29 -1.90
CA ALA A 268 41.60 8.87 -3.30
C ALA A 268 40.40 9.43 -4.07
N GLY A 269 39.53 10.23 -3.44
CA GLY A 269 38.36 10.83 -4.08
C GLY A 269 37.02 10.35 -3.53
N GLY A 270 37.03 9.57 -2.47
CA GLY A 270 35.85 8.97 -1.82
C GLY A 270 35.40 7.65 -2.47
N PRO A 271 34.34 7.03 -1.93
CA PRO A 271 33.78 5.81 -2.51
C PRO A 271 33.28 6.02 -3.94
N VAL A 272 33.52 5.05 -4.82
CA VAL A 272 33.10 5.17 -6.23
C VAL A 272 31.59 4.90 -6.35
N ASN A 273 30.89 5.76 -7.10
CA ASN A 273 29.47 5.59 -7.36
C ASN A 273 29.17 4.35 -8.21
N ASN A 274 27.99 3.76 -8.00
CA ASN A 274 27.49 2.70 -8.88
C ASN A 274 27.02 3.31 -10.21
N PRO A 275 27.53 2.84 -11.37
CA PRO A 275 27.10 3.34 -12.68
C PRO A 275 25.60 3.14 -12.99
N ALA A 276 24.94 2.21 -12.30
CA ALA A 276 23.52 1.95 -12.44
C ALA A 276 22.67 2.63 -11.35
N SER A 277 23.26 3.46 -10.48
CA SER A 277 22.59 4.13 -9.37
C SER A 277 21.87 3.14 -8.42
N GLN A 278 22.44 1.95 -8.23
CA GLN A 278 21.89 0.90 -7.37
C GLN A 278 22.88 0.53 -6.26
N TYR A 279 22.42 0.54 -5.02
CA TYR A 279 23.24 0.28 -3.83
C TYR A 279 22.64 -0.84 -3.01
N ASN A 280 23.47 -1.51 -2.21
CA ASN A 280 23.06 -2.65 -1.41
C ASN A 280 22.21 -2.22 -0.22
N GLN A 281 21.10 -2.91 -0.01
CA GLN A 281 20.32 -2.86 1.23
C GLN A 281 20.12 -4.25 1.81
N ILE A 282 19.81 -4.30 3.08
CA ILE A 282 19.43 -5.52 3.80
C ILE A 282 17.98 -5.36 4.22
N GLY A 283 17.11 -6.21 3.71
CA GLY A 283 15.72 -6.30 4.13
C GLY A 283 15.45 -7.54 4.97
N GLY A 284 14.30 -7.62 5.60
CA GLY A 284 13.85 -8.76 6.37
C GLY A 284 12.80 -8.40 7.40
N GLY A 285 12.16 -9.41 7.97
CA GLY A 285 11.21 -9.27 9.06
C GLY A 285 11.88 -9.29 10.43
N SER A 286 11.08 -9.06 11.48
CA SER A 286 11.51 -9.15 12.86
C SER A 286 10.40 -9.71 13.75
N THR A 287 10.75 -10.68 14.61
CA THR A 287 9.84 -11.19 15.64
C THR A 287 9.73 -10.29 16.87
N GLU A 288 10.45 -9.16 16.89
CA GLU A 288 10.42 -8.16 17.95
C GLU A 288 9.45 -7.00 17.66
N LEU A 289 8.73 -7.06 16.51
CA LEU A 289 7.77 -6.04 16.14
C LEU A 289 6.57 -6.02 17.09
N ASN A 290 6.18 -4.83 17.49
CA ASN A 290 4.93 -4.57 18.22
C ASN A 290 3.78 -4.35 17.22
N PRO A 291 2.53 -4.59 17.63
CA PRO A 291 1.36 -4.15 16.87
C PRO A 291 1.34 -2.62 16.69
N GLU A 292 0.84 -2.18 15.54
CA GLU A 292 0.49 -0.77 15.32
C GLU A 292 -0.79 -0.44 16.05
N GLU A 293 -0.91 0.77 16.57
CA GLU A 293 -2.14 1.26 17.20
C GLU A 293 -2.72 2.42 16.39
N ALA A 294 -4.04 2.41 16.18
CA ALA A 294 -4.76 3.47 15.47
C ALA A 294 -5.86 4.05 16.36
N ASP A 295 -5.75 5.33 16.69
CA ASP A 295 -6.80 6.09 17.36
C ASP A 295 -7.62 6.87 16.33
N THR A 296 -8.93 6.67 16.33
CA THR A 296 -9.84 7.31 15.38
C THR A 296 -10.96 8.04 16.10
N TYR A 297 -11.13 9.32 15.78
CA TYR A 297 -12.28 10.13 16.16
C TYR A 297 -13.12 10.40 14.93
N SER A 298 -14.44 10.30 15.06
CA SER A 298 -15.35 10.72 13.98
C SER A 298 -16.58 11.45 14.54
N PHE A 299 -17.06 12.41 13.75
CA PHE A 299 -18.32 13.11 14.01
C PHE A 299 -19.05 13.33 12.69
N GLY A 300 -20.32 12.97 12.64
CA GLY A 300 -21.13 13.10 11.43
C GLY A 300 -22.56 13.53 11.68
N VAL A 301 -23.15 14.14 10.65
CA VAL A 301 -24.56 14.53 10.62
C VAL A 301 -25.20 14.00 9.34
N VAL A 302 -26.34 13.35 9.47
CA VAL A 302 -27.17 12.92 8.34
C VAL A 302 -28.45 13.73 8.33
N PHE A 303 -28.77 14.31 7.16
CA PHE A 303 -29.94 15.13 6.95
C PHE A 303 -30.83 14.52 5.85
N THR A 304 -32.08 14.19 6.21
CA THR A 304 -33.10 13.62 5.32
C THR A 304 -34.39 14.43 5.43
N PRO A 305 -34.47 15.62 4.77
CA PRO A 305 -35.55 16.57 4.96
C PRO A 305 -36.89 16.07 4.43
N GLU A 306 -37.96 16.26 5.21
CA GLU A 306 -39.32 15.90 4.79
C GLU A 306 -39.81 16.73 3.59
N PHE A 307 -39.32 17.97 3.44
CA PHE A 307 -39.70 18.85 2.32
C PHE A 307 -39.09 18.46 0.96
N ALA A 308 -38.07 17.58 0.97
CA ALA A 308 -37.44 17.02 -0.22
C ALA A 308 -37.34 15.48 -0.08
N PRO A 309 -38.45 14.75 -0.23
CA PRO A 309 -38.44 13.30 -0.14
C PRO A 309 -37.42 12.71 -1.13
N GLY A 310 -36.64 11.72 -0.67
CA GLY A 310 -35.60 11.10 -1.47
C GLY A 310 -34.23 11.80 -1.40
N LEU A 311 -34.12 12.95 -0.74
CA LEU A 311 -32.83 13.60 -0.46
C LEU A 311 -32.23 13.06 0.85
N SER A 312 -30.97 12.66 0.78
CA SER A 312 -30.12 12.35 1.94
C SER A 312 -28.78 13.05 1.78
N VAL A 313 -28.35 13.75 2.80
CA VAL A 313 -27.02 14.41 2.86
C VAL A 313 -26.32 13.91 4.11
N SER A 314 -25.10 13.41 3.98
CA SER A 314 -24.23 13.16 5.12
C SER A 314 -22.97 14.02 5.04
N LEU A 315 -22.53 14.48 6.20
CA LEU A 315 -21.28 15.21 6.41
C LEU A 315 -20.58 14.53 7.57
N ASP A 316 -19.40 13.97 7.34
CA ASP A 316 -18.63 13.24 8.33
C ASP A 316 -17.20 13.78 8.38
N TRP A 317 -16.80 14.24 9.55
CA TRP A 317 -15.43 14.59 9.87
C TRP A 317 -14.73 13.41 10.54
N TYR A 318 -13.45 13.20 10.24
CA TYR A 318 -12.61 12.20 10.85
C TYR A 318 -11.22 12.75 11.21
N ASP A 319 -10.62 12.14 12.23
CA ASP A 319 -9.24 12.33 12.68
C ASP A 319 -8.68 10.95 13.05
N ILE A 320 -7.66 10.51 12.32
CA ILE A 320 -7.07 9.18 12.43
C ILE A 320 -5.57 9.36 12.64
N GLU A 321 -5.05 8.77 13.70
CA GLU A 321 -3.61 8.72 13.99
C GLU A 321 -3.18 7.27 14.17
N VAL A 322 -2.12 6.86 13.47
CA VAL A 322 -1.50 5.53 13.59
C VAL A 322 -0.10 5.70 14.15
N THR A 323 0.16 5.05 15.26
CA THR A 323 1.45 5.02 15.94
C THR A 323 2.10 3.64 15.85
N ASP A 324 3.38 3.56 16.11
CA ASP A 324 4.18 2.34 16.02
C ASP A 324 4.07 1.64 14.65
N ALA A 325 3.93 2.44 13.57
CA ALA A 325 3.78 1.93 12.21
C ALA A 325 4.93 0.98 11.84
N ILE A 326 4.58 -0.20 11.31
CA ILE A 326 5.55 -1.21 10.89
C ILE A 326 6.02 -0.87 9.47
N SER A 327 7.25 -0.39 9.38
CA SER A 327 7.90 -0.04 8.13
C SER A 327 9.42 -0.18 8.26
N ALA A 328 10.16 0.25 7.26
CA ALA A 328 11.61 0.37 7.31
C ALA A 328 11.99 1.82 7.06
N VAL A 329 12.95 2.34 7.81
CA VAL A 329 13.57 3.63 7.46
C VAL A 329 14.25 3.47 6.12
N SER A 330 14.06 4.42 5.21
CA SER A 330 14.67 4.31 3.89
C SER A 330 16.19 4.22 4.01
N PRO A 331 16.86 3.40 3.18
CA PRO A 331 18.32 3.28 3.21
C PRO A 331 19.04 4.63 3.01
N GLU A 332 18.49 5.49 2.17
CA GLU A 332 19.04 6.82 1.92
C GLU A 332 18.90 7.71 3.15
N THR A 333 17.72 7.74 3.79
CA THR A 333 17.48 8.45 5.04
C THR A 333 18.41 7.95 6.14
N THR A 334 18.56 6.64 6.33
CA THR A 334 19.48 6.04 7.30
C THR A 334 20.91 6.52 7.08
N LEU A 335 21.38 6.53 5.84
CA LEU A 335 22.71 6.98 5.47
C LEU A 335 22.90 8.49 5.77
N ILE A 336 21.96 9.33 5.36
CA ILE A 336 22.01 10.77 5.59
C ILE A 336 21.96 11.11 7.08
N GLN A 337 21.08 10.47 7.84
CA GLN A 337 20.98 10.68 9.28
C GLN A 337 22.26 10.27 10.02
N CYS A 338 22.90 9.17 9.62
CA CYS A 338 24.23 8.84 10.15
C CYS A 338 25.26 9.93 9.86
N LEU A 339 25.31 10.46 8.63
CA LEU A 339 26.25 11.53 8.25
C LEU A 339 26.00 12.81 9.04
N GLU A 340 24.77 13.21 9.21
CA GLU A 340 24.40 14.49 9.82
C GLU A 340 24.48 14.45 11.34
N THR A 341 23.89 13.43 11.96
CA THR A 341 23.76 13.35 13.42
C THR A 341 24.88 12.56 14.09
N GLY A 342 25.38 11.51 13.44
CA GLY A 342 26.28 10.53 14.04
C GLY A 342 25.59 9.64 15.08
N ASP A 343 24.26 9.59 15.07
CA ASP A 343 23.50 8.72 15.98
C ASP A 343 23.78 7.26 15.65
N ALA A 344 24.08 6.49 16.70
CA ALA A 344 24.38 5.06 16.59
C ALA A 344 23.22 4.26 15.99
N ALA A 345 21.97 4.67 16.24
CA ALA A 345 20.79 4.00 15.67
C ALA A 345 20.84 3.94 14.13
N PHE A 346 21.36 4.98 13.48
CA PHE A 346 21.53 5.00 12.03
C PHE A 346 22.90 4.50 11.60
N CYS A 347 23.97 4.89 12.29
CA CYS A 347 25.33 4.55 11.89
C CYS A 347 25.63 3.06 11.99
N ASP A 348 25.08 2.35 12.99
CA ASP A 348 25.24 0.90 13.14
C ASP A 348 24.49 0.12 12.03
N SER A 349 23.55 0.77 11.36
CA SER A 349 22.80 0.22 10.22
C SER A 349 23.51 0.39 8.87
N VAL A 350 24.64 1.13 8.82
CA VAL A 350 25.41 1.34 7.58
C VAL A 350 26.67 0.48 7.56
N GLY A 351 26.74 -0.43 6.60
CA GLY A 351 27.93 -1.26 6.35
C GLY A 351 28.51 -0.98 4.97
N ARG A 352 29.84 -0.75 4.88
CA ARG A 352 30.54 -0.55 3.61
C ARG A 352 31.39 -1.76 3.25
N GLY A 353 31.31 -2.17 2.00
CA GLY A 353 32.03 -3.32 1.47
C GLY A 353 33.40 -2.97 0.86
N LEU A 354 33.75 -3.63 -0.23
CA LEU A 354 35.02 -3.44 -0.93
C LEU A 354 35.20 -1.97 -1.36
N ASN A 355 36.39 -1.42 -1.10
CA ASN A 355 36.75 -0.03 -1.37
C ASN A 355 35.77 0.98 -0.71
N ASP A 356 35.25 0.63 0.45
CA ASP A 356 34.30 1.41 1.23
C ASP A 356 33.03 1.82 0.45
N THR A 357 32.68 1.08 -0.61
CA THR A 357 31.47 1.32 -1.39
C THR A 357 30.26 0.67 -0.73
N LEU A 358 29.06 1.16 -1.07
CA LEU A 358 27.78 0.58 -0.66
C LEU A 358 27.22 -0.42 -1.71
N TRP A 359 28.03 -0.84 -2.71
CA TRP A 359 27.52 -1.69 -3.80
C TRP A 359 28.48 -2.78 -4.29
N LEU A 360 29.79 -2.66 -4.04
CA LEU A 360 30.74 -3.71 -4.44
C LEU A 360 30.65 -4.91 -3.49
N GLY A 361 30.35 -6.04 -4.04
CA GLY A 361 30.15 -7.30 -3.30
C GLY A 361 28.68 -7.61 -3.08
N LEU A 362 28.42 -8.76 -2.42
CA LEU A 362 27.06 -9.19 -2.13
C LEU A 362 26.47 -8.31 -1.00
N ALA A 363 25.20 -7.96 -1.16
CA ALA A 363 24.42 -7.33 -0.11
C ALA A 363 24.29 -8.32 1.08
N THR A 364 24.96 -8.01 2.17
CA THR A 364 24.96 -8.78 3.42
C THR A 364 25.04 -7.83 4.60
N VAL A 365 24.73 -8.31 5.80
CA VAL A 365 24.97 -7.55 7.01
C VAL A 365 26.44 -7.10 7.04
N GLY A 366 26.67 -5.77 7.09
CA GLY A 366 28.00 -5.15 7.00
C GLY A 366 28.44 -4.77 5.58
N ASN A 367 27.64 -5.04 4.53
CA ASN A 367 27.84 -4.54 3.17
C ASN A 367 26.52 -4.08 2.55
N GLY A 368 26.08 -2.91 2.89
CA GLY A 368 24.81 -2.29 2.52
C GLY A 368 24.19 -1.56 3.71
N VAL A 369 23.04 -0.98 3.51
CA VAL A 369 22.26 -0.30 4.54
C VAL A 369 21.19 -1.25 5.07
N ASP A 370 21.13 -1.43 6.39
CA ASP A 370 20.10 -2.24 7.05
C ASP A 370 18.77 -1.46 7.08
N ALA A 371 17.80 -1.99 6.36
CA ALA A 371 16.43 -1.46 6.23
C ALA A 371 15.41 -2.57 6.54
N ARG A 372 15.67 -3.37 7.57
CA ARG A 372 14.69 -4.34 8.07
C ARG A 372 13.51 -3.65 8.73
N SER A 373 12.35 -4.33 8.69
CA SER A 373 11.13 -3.82 9.31
C SER A 373 11.32 -3.57 10.81
N THR A 374 10.84 -2.42 11.27
CA THR A 374 10.81 -1.99 12.67
C THR A 374 9.57 -1.15 12.92
N ASN A 375 9.21 -0.93 14.18
CA ASN A 375 8.17 0.04 14.51
C ASN A 375 8.78 1.44 14.45
N ILE A 376 8.27 2.25 13.53
CA ILE A 376 8.79 3.61 13.28
C ILE A 376 7.66 4.62 13.29
N GLY A 377 7.98 5.86 13.61
CA GLY A 377 7.18 7.05 13.44
C GLY A 377 5.67 6.90 13.59
N PHE A 378 4.97 7.79 12.98
CA PHE A 378 3.52 7.74 12.87
C PHE A 378 3.05 8.30 11.51
N PHE A 379 1.78 8.09 11.20
CA PHE A 379 1.06 8.86 10.19
C PHE A 379 -0.32 9.23 10.71
N ALA A 380 -0.77 10.43 10.35
CA ALA A 380 -2.05 10.97 10.74
C ALA A 380 -2.79 11.57 9.55
N THR A 381 -4.11 11.44 9.55
CA THR A 381 -4.96 12.07 8.53
C THR A 381 -6.24 12.61 9.13
N LYS A 382 -6.64 13.81 8.69
CA LYS A 382 -7.91 14.44 9.02
C LYS A 382 -8.63 14.83 7.76
N GLY A 383 -9.93 14.79 7.80
CA GLY A 383 -10.70 15.17 6.63
C GLY A 383 -12.19 15.23 6.86
N VAL A 384 -12.88 15.53 5.77
CA VAL A 384 -14.33 15.63 5.73
C VAL A 384 -14.84 14.87 4.51
N ASP A 385 -15.78 13.95 4.73
CA ASP A 385 -16.52 13.27 3.68
C ASP A 385 -17.92 13.86 3.56
N VAL A 386 -18.33 14.14 2.33
CA VAL A 386 -19.67 14.63 1.98
C VAL A 386 -20.32 13.66 1.03
N GLU A 387 -21.47 13.12 1.41
CA GLU A 387 -22.28 12.29 0.53
C GLU A 387 -23.67 12.92 0.34
N VAL A 388 -24.10 13.05 -0.91
CA VAL A 388 -25.44 13.51 -1.28
C VAL A 388 -26.08 12.46 -2.16
N ASN A 389 -27.24 11.95 -1.74
CA ASN A 389 -28.10 11.10 -2.55
C ASN A 389 -29.45 11.77 -2.73
N TYR A 390 -29.90 11.88 -3.98
CA TYR A 390 -31.21 12.45 -4.28
C TYR A 390 -31.91 11.68 -5.38
N SER A 391 -33.03 11.07 -5.03
CA SER A 391 -33.89 10.36 -5.97
C SER A 391 -35.22 11.09 -6.11
N PHE A 392 -35.62 11.41 -7.35
CA PHE A 392 -36.87 12.10 -7.64
C PHE A 392 -37.48 11.68 -8.97
N ASP A 393 -38.80 11.78 -9.03
CA ASP A 393 -39.56 11.50 -10.24
C ASP A 393 -39.62 12.72 -11.16
N VAL A 394 -39.43 12.51 -12.47
CA VAL A 394 -39.57 13.51 -13.53
C VAL A 394 -40.87 13.29 -14.28
N GLY A 395 -41.95 13.01 -13.58
CA GLY A 395 -43.26 12.75 -14.13
C GLY A 395 -43.26 11.58 -15.14
N SER A 396 -43.80 11.80 -16.33
CA SER A 396 -43.84 10.75 -17.37
C SER A 396 -42.48 10.43 -17.99
N MET A 397 -41.42 11.14 -17.60
CA MET A 397 -40.07 10.91 -18.14
C MET A 397 -39.25 9.93 -17.28
N GLY A 398 -39.86 9.34 -16.25
CA GLY A 398 -39.20 8.38 -15.38
C GLY A 398 -38.62 9.02 -14.09
N SER A 399 -37.53 8.45 -13.56
CA SER A 399 -36.90 8.90 -12.32
C SER A 399 -35.41 9.18 -12.52
N VAL A 400 -34.91 10.13 -11.73
CA VAL A 400 -33.49 10.50 -11.70
C VAL A 400 -32.95 10.21 -10.29
N ASN A 401 -31.80 9.56 -10.25
CA ASN A 401 -31.00 9.43 -9.03
C ASN A 401 -29.69 10.20 -9.21
N ILE A 402 -29.37 11.05 -8.26
CA ILE A 402 -28.10 11.79 -8.16
C ILE A 402 -27.36 11.27 -6.94
N THR A 403 -26.10 10.89 -7.13
CA THR A 403 -25.16 10.56 -6.05
C THR A 403 -23.93 11.44 -6.21
N ASN A 404 -23.53 12.12 -5.16
CA ASN A 404 -22.25 12.82 -5.09
C ASN A 404 -21.49 12.37 -3.86
N ILE A 405 -20.23 11.99 -4.04
CA ILE A 405 -19.31 11.62 -2.97
C ILE A 405 -18.08 12.48 -3.14
N ALA A 406 -17.80 13.31 -2.14
CA ALA A 406 -16.62 14.15 -2.09
C ALA A 406 -15.85 13.89 -0.79
N GLY A 407 -14.55 13.63 -0.90
CA GLY A 407 -13.64 13.55 0.23
C GLY A 407 -12.65 14.72 0.16
N VAL A 408 -12.46 15.39 1.27
CA VAL A 408 -11.48 16.46 1.44
C VAL A 408 -10.55 16.06 2.57
N VAL A 409 -9.28 15.84 2.26
CA VAL A 409 -8.20 15.67 3.23
C VAL A 409 -7.74 17.06 3.65
N THR A 410 -7.86 17.37 4.93
CA THR A 410 -7.45 18.68 5.48
C THR A 410 -6.08 18.65 6.12
N ASP A 411 -5.59 17.44 6.37
CA ASP A 411 -4.33 17.20 7.05
C ASP A 411 -3.87 15.78 6.71
N TRP A 412 -2.65 15.63 6.21
CA TRP A 412 -1.98 14.36 6.04
C TRP A 412 -0.53 14.52 6.47
N GLU A 413 -0.17 13.94 7.59
CA GLU A 413 1.16 14.04 8.18
C GLU A 413 1.78 12.68 8.35
N GLN A 414 3.09 12.61 8.17
CA GLN A 414 3.87 11.43 8.51
C GLN A 414 5.19 11.80 9.16
N GLU A 415 5.70 10.90 9.99
CA GLU A 415 7.03 10.93 10.56
C GLU A 415 7.75 9.64 10.14
N GLU A 416 8.83 9.76 9.39
CA GLU A 416 9.53 8.61 8.82
C GLU A 416 10.21 7.73 9.89
N TYR A 417 10.66 8.36 10.98
CA TYR A 417 11.24 7.67 12.16
C TYR A 417 11.11 8.58 13.39
N PRO A 418 11.05 8.02 14.62
CA PRO A 418 10.84 8.81 15.83
C PRO A 418 11.88 9.91 15.99
N GLY A 419 11.42 11.16 16.06
CA GLY A 419 12.26 12.36 16.17
C GLY A 419 12.69 13.00 14.85
N ALA A 420 12.24 12.47 13.71
CA ALA A 420 12.46 13.09 12.39
C ALA A 420 11.74 14.43 12.26
N GLY A 421 10.66 14.60 13.03
CA GLY A 421 9.69 15.67 12.82
C GLY A 421 8.69 15.30 11.75
N THR A 422 7.52 15.92 11.82
CA THR A 422 6.42 15.67 10.88
C THR A 422 6.63 16.36 9.56
N VAL A 423 6.24 15.66 8.47
CA VAL A 423 6.15 16.20 7.12
C VAL A 423 4.68 16.23 6.73
N ALA A 424 4.18 17.42 6.35
CA ALA A 424 2.84 17.58 5.80
C ALA A 424 2.83 17.13 4.34
N CYS A 425 1.92 16.21 3.99
CA CYS A 425 1.85 15.55 2.68
C CYS A 425 0.48 15.69 1.99
N ASP A 426 -0.43 16.51 2.55
CA ASP A 426 -1.70 16.85 1.91
C ASP A 426 -1.48 17.65 0.63
N GLY A 427 -1.99 17.17 -0.50
CA GLY A 427 -1.76 17.77 -1.81
C GLY A 427 -0.31 17.72 -2.29
N ILE A 428 0.54 16.87 -1.73
CA ILE A 428 1.97 16.80 -2.04
C ILE A 428 2.34 15.36 -2.45
N TYR A 429 3.32 15.23 -3.36
CA TYR A 429 3.94 13.96 -3.72
C TYR A 429 5.45 14.12 -3.87
N GLY A 430 6.20 13.04 -3.67
CA GLY A 430 7.65 13.06 -3.83
C GLY A 430 8.39 12.27 -2.76
N GLY A 431 9.63 12.63 -2.50
CA GLY A 431 10.58 11.87 -1.68
C GLY A 431 10.03 11.37 -0.34
N ALA A 432 9.70 12.27 0.58
CA ALA A 432 9.17 11.88 1.89
C ALA A 432 7.67 11.50 1.81
N CYS A 433 6.86 12.22 1.00
CA CYS A 433 5.42 11.99 0.90
C CYS A 433 5.01 10.79 0.05
N GLY A 434 5.90 10.27 -0.80
CA GLY A 434 5.64 9.11 -1.64
C GLY A 434 4.64 9.37 -2.77
N VAL A 435 3.59 8.52 -2.86
CA VAL A 435 2.57 8.61 -3.91
C VAL A 435 1.64 9.81 -3.74
N PRO A 436 1.09 10.36 -4.85
CA PRO A 436 0.21 11.52 -4.79
C PRO A 436 -1.01 11.32 -3.88
N THR A 437 -1.20 12.24 -2.94
CA THR A 437 -2.39 12.30 -2.08
C THR A 437 -3.11 13.63 -2.32
N PRO A 438 -4.10 13.69 -3.24
CA PRO A 438 -4.82 14.92 -3.53
C PRO A 438 -5.64 15.38 -2.33
N GLU A 439 -5.69 16.71 -2.09
CA GLU A 439 -6.52 17.27 -1.02
C GLU A 439 -8.00 17.01 -1.25
N MET A 440 -8.47 17.00 -2.50
CA MET A 440 -9.88 16.75 -2.83
C MET A 440 -10.04 15.72 -3.93
N LYS A 441 -10.98 14.80 -3.72
CA LYS A 441 -11.57 13.93 -4.76
C LYS A 441 -13.08 14.05 -4.74
N ASN A 442 -13.69 14.10 -5.92
CA ASN A 442 -15.14 14.13 -6.05
C ASN A 442 -15.62 13.17 -7.13
N ARG A 443 -16.70 12.46 -6.86
CA ARG A 443 -17.43 11.65 -7.83
C ARG A 443 -18.90 12.02 -7.81
N PHE A 444 -19.34 12.71 -8.85
CA PHE A 444 -20.74 12.98 -9.11
C PHE A 444 -21.29 11.99 -10.13
N GLN A 445 -22.45 11.42 -9.85
CA GLN A 445 -23.14 10.51 -10.78
C GLN A 445 -24.63 10.89 -10.86
N ALA A 446 -25.13 11.02 -12.07
CA ALA A 446 -26.55 11.17 -12.37
C ALA A 446 -27.02 9.97 -13.20
N THR A 447 -28.01 9.25 -12.69
CA THR A 447 -28.60 8.09 -13.34
C THR A 447 -30.08 8.36 -13.63
N TRP A 448 -30.46 8.26 -14.88
CA TRP A 448 -31.82 8.49 -15.33
C TRP A 448 -32.45 7.17 -15.81
N ALA A 449 -33.43 6.67 -15.05
CA ALA A 449 -34.27 5.56 -15.44
C ALA A 449 -35.43 6.07 -16.30
N THR A 450 -35.34 5.83 -17.60
CA THR A 450 -36.31 6.32 -18.58
C THR A 450 -37.54 5.41 -18.68
N PRO A 451 -38.68 5.89 -19.20
CA PRO A 451 -39.84 5.06 -19.44
C PRO A 451 -39.67 4.09 -20.64
N TRP A 452 -38.54 4.12 -21.32
CA TRP A 452 -38.24 3.28 -22.50
C TRP A 452 -37.33 2.09 -22.18
N SER A 453 -37.30 1.64 -20.92
CA SER A 453 -36.43 0.54 -20.44
C SER A 453 -34.93 0.83 -20.68
N VAL A 454 -34.56 2.11 -20.70
CA VAL A 454 -33.17 2.55 -20.77
C VAL A 454 -32.83 3.26 -19.48
N THR A 455 -31.74 2.83 -18.85
CA THR A 455 -31.10 3.55 -17.73
C THR A 455 -29.81 4.18 -18.24
N ALA A 456 -29.77 5.51 -18.30
CA ALA A 456 -28.60 6.28 -18.73
C ALA A 456 -27.85 6.83 -17.50
N SER A 457 -26.52 6.81 -17.52
CA SER A 457 -25.69 7.31 -16.44
C SER A 457 -24.60 8.23 -16.96
N LEU A 458 -24.43 9.36 -16.26
CA LEU A 458 -23.33 10.30 -16.43
C LEU A 458 -22.54 10.32 -15.12
N THR A 459 -21.22 10.12 -15.20
CA THR A 459 -20.33 10.24 -14.04
C THR A 459 -19.28 11.30 -14.35
N TRP A 460 -19.08 12.23 -13.40
CA TRP A 460 -17.96 13.16 -13.36
C TRP A 460 -17.06 12.79 -12.19
N ARG A 461 -15.78 12.58 -12.49
CA ARG A 461 -14.73 12.31 -11.52
C ARG A 461 -13.74 13.48 -11.53
N TYR A 462 -13.52 14.08 -10.38
CA TYR A 462 -12.56 15.16 -10.15
C TYR A 462 -11.47 14.69 -9.20
N ILE A 463 -10.24 15.03 -9.53
CA ILE A 463 -9.04 14.82 -8.70
C ILE A 463 -8.33 16.14 -8.67
N ASP A 464 -8.06 16.67 -7.47
CA ASP A 464 -7.38 17.94 -7.28
C ASP A 464 -5.92 17.88 -7.72
N GLY A 465 -5.36 19.04 -8.06
CA GLY A 465 -3.95 19.20 -8.40
C GLY A 465 -3.04 18.87 -7.22
N ILE A 466 -1.80 18.44 -7.51
CA ILE A 466 -0.85 17.97 -6.51
C ILE A 466 0.51 18.59 -6.75
N ALA A 467 1.10 19.19 -5.72
CA ALA A 467 2.41 19.80 -5.79
C ALA A 467 3.53 18.77 -5.63
N GLN A 468 4.66 19.00 -6.29
CA GLN A 468 5.86 18.20 -6.08
C GLN A 468 6.65 18.72 -4.87
N GLU A 469 7.04 17.78 -3.99
CA GLU A 469 7.81 18.07 -2.80
C GLU A 469 9.21 18.66 -3.12
N PHE A 470 9.59 19.71 -2.38
CA PHE A 470 10.96 20.26 -2.24
C PHE A 470 11.82 20.37 -3.50
N THR A 471 11.30 20.81 -4.63
CA THR A 471 12.13 20.99 -5.82
C THR A 471 12.28 22.46 -6.23
N SER A 472 13.47 22.79 -6.77
CA SER A 472 13.73 24.10 -7.39
C SER A 472 13.07 24.26 -8.76
N SER A 473 12.57 23.17 -9.33
CA SER A 473 11.83 23.11 -10.59
C SER A 473 10.68 22.13 -10.38
N PRO A 474 9.61 22.55 -9.73
CA PRO A 474 8.50 21.67 -9.42
C PRO A 474 7.83 21.17 -10.71
N ASN A 475 7.44 19.93 -10.71
CA ASN A 475 6.63 19.31 -11.75
C ASN A 475 5.27 18.98 -11.12
N ASP A 476 4.51 20.03 -10.79
CA ASP A 476 3.19 19.91 -10.21
C ASP A 476 2.26 19.19 -11.20
N ILE A 477 1.33 18.44 -10.65
CA ILE A 477 0.29 17.74 -11.39
C ILE A 477 -0.96 18.61 -11.34
N ASP A 478 -1.47 19.01 -12.51
CA ASP A 478 -2.71 19.77 -12.63
C ASP A 478 -3.92 18.93 -12.20
N ASP A 479 -5.03 19.60 -11.88
CA ASP A 479 -6.30 18.95 -11.58
C ASP A 479 -6.82 18.15 -12.79
N MET A 480 -7.46 17.00 -12.49
CA MET A 480 -7.98 16.08 -13.52
C MET A 480 -9.50 15.97 -13.46
N ASN A 481 -10.10 15.99 -14.64
CA ASN A 481 -11.55 15.92 -14.82
C ASN A 481 -11.92 14.83 -15.83
N TYR A 482 -12.52 13.74 -15.37
CA TYR A 482 -12.99 12.65 -16.23
C TYR A 482 -14.51 12.64 -16.33
N ILE A 483 -15.03 12.48 -17.54
CA ILE A 483 -16.46 12.29 -17.79
C ILE A 483 -16.67 10.90 -18.38
N ASP A 484 -17.53 10.12 -17.71
CA ASP A 484 -17.94 8.80 -18.17
C ASP A 484 -19.44 8.81 -18.50
N VAL A 485 -19.83 8.13 -19.57
CA VAL A 485 -21.24 7.95 -19.93
C VAL A 485 -21.54 6.48 -20.18
N SER A 486 -22.70 6.02 -19.72
CA SER A 486 -23.14 4.65 -19.99
C SER A 486 -24.65 4.56 -20.11
N ALA A 487 -25.11 3.51 -20.76
CA ALA A 487 -26.50 3.18 -20.85
C ALA A 487 -26.71 1.67 -20.70
N LEU A 488 -27.72 1.31 -19.95
CA LEU A 488 -28.24 -0.04 -19.81
C LEU A 488 -29.62 -0.06 -20.49
N TRP A 489 -29.82 -0.93 -21.47
CA TRP A 489 -31.08 -1.07 -22.18
C TRP A 489 -31.63 -2.48 -22.00
N GLU A 490 -32.78 -2.59 -21.36
CA GLU A 490 -33.54 -3.82 -21.24
C GLU A 490 -34.36 -4.03 -22.53
N VAL A 491 -33.71 -4.69 -23.51
CA VAL A 491 -34.29 -4.90 -24.85
C VAL A 491 -35.51 -5.81 -24.79
N THR A 492 -35.45 -6.81 -23.92
CA THR A 492 -36.55 -7.76 -23.61
C THR A 492 -36.42 -8.20 -22.16
N ASP A 493 -37.44 -8.90 -21.63
CA ASP A 493 -37.42 -9.44 -20.27
C ASP A 493 -36.24 -10.41 -19.99
N TYR A 494 -35.60 -10.91 -21.06
CA TYR A 494 -34.49 -11.88 -20.98
C TYR A 494 -33.19 -11.38 -21.61
N ALA A 495 -33.12 -10.14 -22.11
CA ALA A 495 -31.93 -9.61 -22.76
C ALA A 495 -31.68 -8.13 -22.39
N THR A 496 -30.51 -7.88 -21.84
CA THR A 496 -30.04 -6.53 -21.47
C THR A 496 -28.75 -6.18 -22.22
N VAL A 497 -28.71 -5.01 -22.83
CA VAL A 497 -27.51 -4.46 -23.50
C VAL A 497 -26.93 -3.34 -22.66
N ARG A 498 -25.63 -3.40 -22.42
CA ARG A 498 -24.85 -2.35 -21.76
C ARG A 498 -23.84 -1.74 -22.74
N LEU A 499 -23.84 -0.42 -22.83
CA LEU A 499 -22.92 0.36 -23.66
C LEU A 499 -22.32 1.47 -22.79
N GLY A 500 -21.07 1.84 -23.05
CA GLY A 500 -20.49 3.00 -22.36
C GLY A 500 -19.15 3.45 -22.91
N ILE A 501 -18.80 4.64 -22.51
CA ILE A 501 -17.53 5.31 -22.79
C ILE A 501 -17.03 5.85 -21.47
N ASN A 502 -15.91 5.36 -20.99
CA ASN A 502 -15.16 5.97 -19.90
C ASN A 502 -14.20 6.98 -20.49
N ASN A 503 -13.96 8.07 -19.77
CA ASN A 503 -13.10 9.16 -20.18
C ASN A 503 -13.46 9.67 -21.60
N VAL A 504 -14.67 10.21 -21.73
CA VAL A 504 -15.26 10.66 -23.02
C VAL A 504 -14.36 11.62 -23.79
N PHE A 505 -13.60 12.46 -23.07
CA PHE A 505 -12.75 13.49 -23.67
C PHE A 505 -11.32 13.04 -23.93
N ASP A 506 -11.01 11.76 -23.65
CA ASP A 506 -9.68 11.18 -23.87
C ASP A 506 -8.57 11.94 -23.12
N GLU A 507 -8.88 12.36 -21.89
CA GLU A 507 -7.90 13.04 -21.04
C GLU A 507 -6.73 12.10 -20.74
N GLU A 508 -5.52 12.52 -21.10
CA GLU A 508 -4.30 11.76 -20.87
C GLU A 508 -3.90 11.80 -19.38
N PRO A 509 -3.35 10.70 -18.83
CA PRO A 509 -2.85 10.73 -17.46
C PRO A 509 -1.68 11.71 -17.33
N PRO A 510 -1.54 12.40 -16.20
CA PRO A 510 -0.45 13.34 -16.00
C PRO A 510 0.90 12.61 -15.96
N PHE A 511 1.92 13.28 -16.45
CA PHE A 511 3.28 12.74 -16.53
C PHE A 511 4.03 13.02 -15.22
N ALA A 512 4.39 11.99 -14.46
CA ALA A 512 5.26 12.11 -13.30
C ALA A 512 6.74 12.10 -13.76
N TYR A 513 7.45 13.17 -13.46
CA TYR A 513 8.82 13.40 -13.95
C TYR A 513 9.84 12.41 -13.33
N GLN A 514 10.96 12.22 -14.06
CA GLN A 514 12.12 11.46 -13.59
C GLN A 514 12.79 12.14 -12.39
N GLY A 515 12.97 11.42 -11.29
CA GLY A 515 13.55 11.95 -10.05
C GLY A 515 12.57 11.88 -8.86
N VAL A 516 11.32 11.49 -9.10
CA VAL A 516 10.37 11.18 -8.03
C VAL A 516 10.49 9.69 -7.69
N THR A 517 10.77 9.38 -6.43
CA THR A 517 11.08 8.01 -5.99
C THR A 517 9.89 7.05 -6.05
N ALA A 518 8.67 7.55 -6.02
CA ALA A 518 7.45 6.75 -5.90
C ALA A 518 6.61 6.65 -7.19
N ARG A 519 7.22 6.78 -8.37
CA ARG A 519 6.50 6.64 -9.65
C ARG A 519 6.24 5.17 -10.00
N GLU A 520 5.13 4.95 -10.67
CA GLU A 520 4.77 3.64 -11.20
C GLU A 520 5.11 3.49 -12.70
N ASN A 521 4.79 2.34 -13.29
CA ASN A 521 5.00 2.08 -14.70
C ASN A 521 4.24 3.09 -15.58
N GLY A 522 4.87 3.53 -16.67
CA GLY A 522 4.29 4.52 -17.58
C GLY A 522 4.54 5.97 -17.17
N ASN A 523 5.36 6.21 -16.15
CA ASN A 523 5.64 7.55 -15.60
C ASN A 523 4.38 8.31 -15.21
N THR A 524 3.41 7.62 -14.65
CA THR A 524 2.17 8.15 -14.07
C THR A 524 1.78 7.31 -12.85
N TYR A 525 0.64 7.59 -12.26
CA TYR A 525 0.10 6.85 -11.12
C TYR A 525 -1.23 6.18 -11.50
N PRO A 526 -1.22 4.95 -12.08
CA PRO A 526 -2.43 4.26 -12.55
C PRO A 526 -3.47 3.98 -11.47
N GLY A 527 -3.08 3.96 -10.20
CA GLY A 527 -4.00 3.84 -9.05
C GLY A 527 -4.85 5.09 -8.81
N LEU A 528 -4.46 6.24 -9.39
CA LEU A 528 -5.14 7.52 -9.22
C LEU A 528 -5.71 8.04 -10.54
N TYR A 529 -4.97 7.93 -11.65
CA TYR A 529 -5.32 8.47 -12.97
C TYR A 529 -5.64 7.37 -13.98
N ASP A 530 -6.46 7.66 -14.98
CA ASP A 530 -6.82 6.72 -16.06
C ASP A 530 -5.66 6.52 -17.04
N PRO A 531 -4.92 5.39 -17.00
CA PRO A 531 -3.74 5.21 -17.84
C PRO A 531 -4.08 4.82 -19.29
N LEU A 532 -5.34 4.45 -19.58
CA LEU A 532 -5.78 3.93 -20.88
C LEU A 532 -6.43 4.97 -21.79
N GLY A 533 -6.65 6.22 -21.29
CA GLY A 533 -7.41 7.22 -22.04
C GLY A 533 -8.88 6.83 -22.24
N GLN A 534 -9.45 7.16 -23.39
CA GLN A 534 -10.84 6.84 -23.71
C GLN A 534 -11.05 5.32 -23.87
N TYR A 535 -11.99 4.76 -23.12
CA TYR A 535 -12.32 3.34 -23.13
C TYR A 535 -13.78 3.09 -23.49
N LEU A 536 -14.00 2.38 -24.60
CA LEU A 536 -15.31 1.98 -25.12
C LEU A 536 -15.64 0.56 -24.68
N PHE A 537 -16.82 0.33 -24.15
CA PHE A 537 -17.27 -1.01 -23.81
C PHE A 537 -18.70 -1.29 -24.26
N ALA A 538 -18.97 -2.56 -24.59
CA ALA A 538 -20.29 -3.09 -24.88
C ALA A 538 -20.45 -4.48 -24.28
N GLY A 539 -21.62 -4.80 -23.78
CA GLY A 539 -21.93 -6.10 -23.21
C GLY A 539 -23.41 -6.46 -23.44
N VAL A 540 -23.68 -7.75 -23.56
CA VAL A 540 -25.05 -8.30 -23.64
C VAL A 540 -25.17 -9.37 -22.57
N THR A 541 -26.22 -9.28 -21.75
CA THR A 541 -26.55 -10.28 -20.73
C THR A 541 -27.86 -10.94 -21.08
N PHE A 542 -27.89 -12.28 -21.09
CA PHE A 542 -29.13 -13.07 -21.27
C PHE A 542 -29.47 -13.76 -19.93
N GLN A 543 -30.75 -13.71 -19.56
CA GLN A 543 -31.33 -14.44 -18.44
C GLN A 543 -32.33 -15.46 -18.98
N PHE A 544 -32.18 -16.75 -18.62
CA PHE A 544 -32.99 -17.85 -19.12
C PHE A 544 -33.80 -18.48 -18.00
#